data_f1d3908fb6193779b1d89cd1cf89eea3
#
_entry.id   f1d3908fb6193779b1d89cd1cf89eea3
#
_cell.length_a   1.000
_cell.length_b   1.000
_cell.length_c   1.000
_cell.angle_alpha   90.00
_cell.angle_beta   90.00
_cell.angle_gamma   90.00
#
_symmetry.space_group_name_H-M   'P 1'
#
loop_
_entity.id
_entity.type
_entity.pdbx_description
1 polymer ?
#
loop_
_entity_poly.entity_id
_entity_poly.type
_entity_poly.pdbx_seq_one_letter_code
_entity_poly.pdbx_strand_id
1 'polypeptide(L)'
;VFRPLVLGSTVPAGERPTSDEPSTVDLATTWVAPSDMPQTGRLLHVSIPGTTSHFTARDALLYLPPAALVADPPPLPVAVVMPGQSRGSGPDDLQNGGHIEQTMDAIAELHRGLTPIVVVPDQLGPESGNPMCVDGPLGNSRSYLEHDVPAWITSHLRVQTGAAAWTIGGFSQGGTCAIQIGAGDPSRFGNIIDGSGELGPTLGDQAQTIALGFSGNSAAYQAAQPLAVMARHHHYADTWAFFTSAALDRKYGPAMPVVAARAAATGMHVTTWVVPGARHDWTTARAAIAAGLAWLEPHVGLAPAG
;
A
#
# COMPACT_ATOMS: atom_id res chain seq x y z
N VAL A 1 7.46 -31.23 -0.22
CA VAL A 1 5.99 -31.36 -0.02
C VAL A 1 5.61 -30.27 0.95
N PHE A 2 5.17 -29.11 0.44
CA PHE A 2 4.66 -28.02 1.27
C PHE A 2 3.28 -28.40 1.78
N ARG A 3 3.10 -28.46 3.10
CA ARG A 3 1.78 -28.44 3.71
C ARG A 3 1.28 -26.99 3.70
N PRO A 4 0.09 -26.70 3.15
CA PRO A 4 -0.51 -25.39 3.33
C PRO A 4 -0.74 -25.15 4.82
N LEU A 5 -0.35 -23.99 5.33
CA LEU A 5 -0.72 -23.55 6.67
C LEU A 5 -2.24 -23.39 6.65
N VAL A 6 -2.96 -24.30 7.27
CA VAL A 6 -4.36 -24.10 7.60
C VAL A 6 -4.35 -23.07 8.72
N LEU A 7 -4.56 -21.80 8.38
CA LEU A 7 -4.91 -20.77 9.35
C LEU A 7 -6.27 -21.19 9.92
N GLY A 8 -6.24 -21.70 11.16
CA GLY A 8 -7.38 -22.26 11.83
C GLY A 8 -8.48 -21.24 12.03
N SER A 9 -9.69 -21.71 11.85
CA SER A 9 -10.99 -21.16 12.18
C SER A 9 -11.43 -19.91 11.39
N THR A 10 -12.41 -20.15 10.52
CA THR A 10 -13.41 -19.18 10.09
C THR A 10 -13.88 -18.35 11.29
N VAL A 11 -13.62 -17.04 11.22
CA VAL A 11 -14.26 -16.09 12.12
C VAL A 11 -15.78 -16.24 11.92
N PRO A 12 -16.56 -16.44 13.01
CA PRO A 12 -18.01 -16.49 12.88
C PRO A 12 -18.52 -15.21 12.22
N ALA A 13 -19.40 -15.32 11.25
CA ALA A 13 -20.13 -14.21 10.68
C ALA A 13 -21.10 -13.67 11.76
N GLY A 14 -20.61 -12.73 12.57
CA GLY A 14 -21.35 -12.12 13.66
C GLY A 14 -20.92 -10.70 13.89
N GLU A 15 -21.84 -9.80 13.59
CA GLU A 15 -21.88 -8.37 13.92
C GLU A 15 -21.02 -7.46 13.03
N ARG A 16 -21.70 -6.79 12.11
CA ARG A 16 -21.20 -5.56 11.51
C ARG A 16 -20.98 -4.54 12.62
N PRO A 17 -19.80 -3.91 12.72
CA PRO A 17 -19.60 -2.82 13.65
C PRO A 17 -20.62 -1.70 13.33
N THR A 18 -21.30 -1.24 14.35
CA THR A 18 -22.08 0.00 14.28
C THR A 18 -21.10 1.17 14.14
N SER A 19 -21.53 2.25 13.52
CA SER A 19 -20.75 3.42 13.10
C SER A 19 -20.05 4.24 14.21
N ASP A 20 -19.93 3.72 15.43
CA ASP A 20 -19.33 4.37 16.61
C ASP A 20 -18.10 3.65 17.17
N GLU A 21 -17.56 2.63 16.49
CA GLU A 21 -16.30 2.00 16.90
C GLU A 21 -15.11 2.92 16.58
N PRO A 22 -14.11 3.01 17.50
CA PRO A 22 -12.90 3.79 17.22
C PRO A 22 -12.24 3.26 15.94
N SER A 23 -11.84 4.17 15.06
CA SER A 23 -11.32 3.86 13.72
C SER A 23 -10.01 3.05 13.73
N THR A 24 -9.31 3.01 14.87
CA THR A 24 -8.12 2.18 15.12
C THR A 24 -8.13 1.65 16.54
N VAL A 25 -7.54 0.45 16.74
CA VAL A 25 -7.29 -0.10 18.07
C VAL A 25 -5.93 0.39 18.56
N ASP A 26 -5.86 1.01 19.73
CA ASP A 26 -4.60 1.45 20.34
C ASP A 26 -3.83 0.24 20.92
N LEU A 27 -3.12 -0.45 20.07
CA LEU A 27 -2.24 -1.56 20.45
C LEU A 27 -0.94 -1.07 21.10
N ALA A 28 -0.54 0.18 20.87
CA ALA A 28 0.63 0.76 21.49
C ALA A 28 0.54 0.73 23.03
N THR A 29 -0.66 0.89 23.58
CA THR A 29 -0.90 0.87 25.03
C THR A 29 -1.45 -0.46 25.56
N THR A 30 -2.23 -1.18 24.75
CA THR A 30 -2.96 -2.38 25.21
C THR A 30 -2.24 -3.69 24.95
N TRP A 31 -1.31 -3.73 23.99
CA TRP A 31 -0.61 -4.94 23.61
C TRP A 31 0.45 -5.36 24.63
N VAL A 32 0.36 -6.62 25.03
CA VAL A 32 1.38 -7.28 25.86
C VAL A 32 1.93 -8.47 25.07
N ALA A 33 3.19 -8.38 24.66
CA ALA A 33 3.83 -9.45 23.89
C ALA A 33 3.97 -10.71 24.76
N PRO A 34 3.49 -11.89 24.30
CA PRO A 34 3.73 -13.16 24.99
C PRO A 34 5.22 -13.50 25.04
N SER A 35 5.63 -14.23 26.07
CA SER A 35 7.03 -14.59 26.27
C SER A 35 7.60 -15.54 25.20
N ASP A 36 6.73 -16.25 24.48
CA ASP A 36 7.04 -17.18 23.40
C ASP A 36 6.87 -16.57 22.01
N MET A 37 6.63 -15.25 21.93
CA MET A 37 6.51 -14.55 20.66
C MET A 37 7.82 -14.65 19.86
N PRO A 38 7.77 -14.94 18.55
CA PRO A 38 8.96 -14.91 17.69
C PRO A 38 9.64 -13.53 17.70
N GLN A 39 10.95 -13.51 17.52
CA GLN A 39 11.71 -12.25 17.46
C GLN A 39 11.60 -11.54 16.12
N THR A 40 11.37 -12.29 15.03
CA THR A 40 11.22 -11.78 13.67
C THR A 40 9.88 -12.19 13.10
N GLY A 41 9.40 -11.43 12.13
CA GLY A 41 8.24 -11.77 11.35
C GLY A 41 8.48 -12.91 10.36
N ARG A 42 7.55 -13.09 9.45
CA ARG A 42 7.62 -14.10 8.39
C ARG A 42 7.15 -13.52 7.07
N LEU A 43 7.98 -13.65 6.05
CA LEU A 43 7.63 -13.32 4.68
C LEU A 43 7.21 -14.58 3.91
N LEU A 44 6.07 -14.53 3.23
CA LEU A 44 5.46 -15.65 2.51
C LEU A 44 5.04 -15.21 1.11
N HIS A 45 5.01 -16.15 0.17
CA HIS A 45 4.30 -15.98 -1.09
C HIS A 45 2.88 -16.51 -0.95
N VAL A 46 1.91 -15.74 -1.43
CA VAL A 46 0.49 -16.10 -1.41
C VAL A 46 -0.17 -15.79 -2.74
N SER A 47 -1.10 -16.64 -3.16
CA SER A 47 -1.88 -16.36 -4.36
C SER A 47 -3.14 -15.59 -3.99
N ILE A 48 -3.32 -14.43 -4.60
CA ILE A 48 -4.55 -13.61 -4.46
C ILE A 48 -5.26 -13.62 -5.82
N PRO A 49 -6.32 -14.40 -5.98
CA PRO A 49 -6.99 -14.53 -7.27
C PRO A 49 -7.81 -13.28 -7.61
N GLY A 50 -7.78 -12.88 -8.88
CA GLY A 50 -8.63 -11.83 -9.42
C GLY A 50 -10.07 -12.31 -9.66
N THR A 51 -10.76 -12.67 -8.59
CA THR A 51 -12.09 -13.28 -8.66
C THR A 51 -13.15 -12.31 -9.22
N THR A 52 -13.06 -11.06 -8.81
CA THR A 52 -13.96 -9.99 -9.26
C THR A 52 -13.42 -9.27 -10.48
N SER A 53 -12.13 -8.93 -10.45
CA SER A 53 -11.48 -8.15 -11.50
C SER A 53 -11.17 -8.95 -12.77
N HIS A 54 -11.05 -10.27 -12.64
CA HIS A 54 -10.49 -11.17 -13.66
C HIS A 54 -9.05 -10.78 -14.05
N PHE A 55 -8.34 -10.09 -13.15
CA PHE A 55 -6.95 -9.72 -13.36
C PHE A 55 -6.03 -10.91 -13.09
N THR A 56 -5.08 -11.13 -13.98
CA THR A 56 -4.05 -12.17 -13.81
C THR A 56 -2.86 -11.58 -13.10
N ALA A 57 -2.76 -11.86 -11.80
CA ALA A 57 -1.65 -11.44 -10.96
C ALA A 57 -0.66 -12.59 -10.71
N ARG A 58 0.62 -12.23 -10.52
CA ARG A 58 1.61 -13.13 -9.94
C ARG A 58 1.37 -13.26 -8.43
N ASP A 59 2.06 -14.22 -7.77
CA ASP A 59 1.97 -14.37 -6.33
C ASP A 59 2.37 -13.08 -5.61
N ALA A 60 1.60 -12.73 -4.59
CA ALA A 60 1.86 -11.60 -3.72
C ALA A 60 2.86 -11.99 -2.61
N LEU A 61 3.58 -11.00 -2.05
CA LEU A 61 4.28 -11.19 -0.78
C LEU A 61 3.34 -10.84 0.37
N LEU A 62 3.42 -11.62 1.44
CA LEU A 62 2.73 -11.39 2.71
C LEU A 62 3.76 -11.39 3.84
N TYR A 63 3.93 -10.25 4.50
CA TYR A 63 4.70 -10.17 5.74
C TYR A 63 3.77 -10.20 6.95
N LEU A 64 4.00 -11.17 7.82
CA LEU A 64 3.33 -11.33 9.11
C LEU A 64 4.32 -10.90 10.21
N PRO A 65 4.02 -9.84 11.00
CA PRO A 65 4.89 -9.42 12.10
C PRO A 65 4.87 -10.43 13.25
N PRO A 66 5.85 -10.37 14.18
CA PRO A 66 5.89 -11.26 15.34
C PRO A 66 4.55 -11.34 16.09
N ALA A 67 3.85 -10.23 16.26
CA ALA A 67 2.54 -10.17 16.91
C ALA A 67 1.44 -10.94 16.18
N ALA A 68 1.57 -11.17 14.88
CA ALA A 68 0.63 -11.99 14.10
C ALA A 68 0.91 -13.49 14.21
N LEU A 69 2.07 -13.88 14.74
CA LEU A 69 2.55 -15.28 14.80
C LEU A 69 2.35 -15.94 16.17
N VAL A 70 1.70 -15.27 17.10
CA VAL A 70 1.38 -15.80 18.43
C VAL A 70 0.08 -16.62 18.40
N ALA A 71 -0.20 -17.33 19.50
CA ALA A 71 -1.39 -18.20 19.59
C ALA A 71 -2.72 -17.43 19.49
N ASP A 72 -2.80 -16.23 20.06
CA ASP A 72 -3.96 -15.32 19.97
C ASP A 72 -3.49 -13.94 19.47
N PRO A 73 -3.33 -13.75 18.16
CA PRO A 73 -2.86 -12.51 17.61
C PRO A 73 -3.90 -11.39 17.73
N PRO A 74 -3.49 -10.14 18.02
CA PRO A 74 -4.42 -9.02 17.97
C PRO A 74 -4.86 -8.74 16.53
N PRO A 75 -6.02 -8.08 16.31
CA PRO A 75 -6.35 -7.58 14.98
C PRO A 75 -5.37 -6.45 14.61
N LEU A 76 -4.58 -6.64 13.57
CA LEU A 76 -3.54 -5.70 13.16
C LEU A 76 -4.01 -4.77 12.03
N PRO A 77 -3.46 -3.56 11.93
CA PRO A 77 -3.59 -2.73 10.75
C PRO A 77 -2.99 -3.41 9.50
N VAL A 78 -3.32 -2.88 8.34
CA VAL A 78 -2.89 -3.41 7.03
C VAL A 78 -2.17 -2.33 6.23
N ALA A 79 -1.07 -2.69 5.60
CA ALA A 79 -0.42 -1.89 4.57
C ALA A 79 -0.32 -2.69 3.26
N VAL A 80 -1.02 -2.23 2.24
CA VAL A 80 -0.90 -2.73 0.86
C VAL A 80 0.18 -1.90 0.18
N VAL A 81 1.33 -2.50 -0.14
CA VAL A 81 2.51 -1.77 -0.63
C VAL A 81 2.95 -2.32 -1.98
N MET A 82 3.06 -1.45 -2.97
CA MET A 82 3.33 -1.84 -4.36
C MET A 82 4.76 -1.47 -4.78
N PRO A 83 5.47 -2.35 -5.50
CA PRO A 83 6.74 -2.01 -6.13
C PRO A 83 6.56 -1.00 -7.25
N GLY A 84 7.68 -0.46 -7.75
CA GLY A 84 7.71 0.28 -9.01
C GLY A 84 7.56 -0.65 -10.21
N GLN A 85 7.44 -0.06 -11.39
CA GLN A 85 7.50 -0.82 -12.64
C GLN A 85 8.88 -1.44 -12.77
N SER A 86 8.94 -2.77 -12.69
CA SER A 86 10.18 -3.52 -12.81
C SER A 86 10.27 -4.27 -14.12
N ARG A 87 11.45 -4.83 -14.39
CA ARG A 87 11.68 -5.64 -15.59
C ARG A 87 11.51 -7.15 -15.35
N GLY A 88 10.77 -7.56 -14.31
CA GLY A 88 10.54 -8.98 -14.22
C GLY A 88 10.01 -9.55 -12.91
N SER A 89 10.39 -9.06 -11.75
CA SER A 89 10.09 -9.79 -10.51
C SER A 89 8.77 -9.40 -9.82
N GLY A 90 8.18 -8.25 -10.19
CA GLY A 90 6.92 -7.81 -9.58
C GLY A 90 7.01 -7.65 -8.07
N PRO A 91 6.13 -8.32 -7.28
CA PRO A 91 6.15 -8.23 -5.82
C PRO A 91 7.50 -8.54 -5.18
N ASP A 92 8.26 -9.50 -5.72
CA ASP A 92 9.58 -9.89 -5.21
C ASP A 92 10.62 -8.78 -5.30
N ASP A 93 10.41 -7.75 -6.09
CA ASP A 93 11.29 -6.59 -6.13
C ASP A 93 11.34 -5.86 -4.78
N LEU A 94 10.26 -5.85 -4.00
CA LEU A 94 10.27 -5.27 -2.65
C LEU A 94 11.06 -6.12 -1.64
N GLN A 95 11.21 -7.43 -1.87
CA GLN A 95 12.12 -8.24 -1.08
C GLN A 95 13.57 -8.08 -1.59
N ASN A 96 13.80 -8.30 -2.88
CA ASN A 96 15.15 -8.38 -3.45
C ASN A 96 15.86 -7.02 -3.49
N GLY A 97 15.17 -5.98 -3.90
CA GLY A 97 15.67 -4.60 -3.98
C GLY A 97 15.21 -3.71 -2.83
N GLY A 98 13.99 -3.90 -2.36
CA GLY A 98 13.35 -3.11 -1.32
C GLY A 98 13.69 -3.49 0.11
N HIS A 99 14.13 -4.73 0.35
CA HIS A 99 14.45 -5.28 1.68
C HIS A 99 13.28 -5.13 2.67
N ILE A 100 12.05 -5.39 2.19
CA ILE A 100 10.84 -5.15 2.98
C ILE A 100 10.79 -5.95 4.28
N GLU A 101 11.24 -7.21 4.27
CA GLU A 101 11.27 -8.07 5.45
C GLU A 101 12.16 -7.48 6.54
N GLN A 102 13.39 -7.11 6.20
CA GLN A 102 14.34 -6.51 7.13
C GLN A 102 13.83 -5.16 7.70
N THR A 103 13.17 -4.38 6.83
CA THR A 103 12.56 -3.10 7.25
C THR A 103 11.46 -3.34 8.28
N MET A 104 10.57 -4.30 8.01
CA MET A 104 9.45 -4.59 8.91
C MET A 104 9.92 -5.23 10.22
N ASP A 105 10.92 -6.11 10.18
CA ASP A 105 11.51 -6.69 11.41
C ASP A 105 12.14 -5.62 12.29
N ALA A 106 12.86 -4.65 11.69
CA ALA A 106 13.45 -3.54 12.44
C ALA A 106 12.39 -2.64 13.10
N ILE A 107 11.26 -2.37 12.42
CA ILE A 107 10.14 -1.63 13.00
C ILE A 107 9.47 -2.44 14.10
N ALA A 108 9.23 -3.73 13.89
CA ALA A 108 8.63 -4.63 14.88
C ALA A 108 9.43 -4.71 16.17
N GLU A 109 10.76 -4.74 16.09
CA GLU A 109 11.66 -4.73 17.24
C GLU A 109 11.45 -3.49 18.12
N LEU A 110 11.25 -2.32 17.52
CA LEU A 110 11.00 -1.07 18.22
C LEU A 110 9.62 -1.02 18.89
N HIS A 111 8.65 -1.80 18.38
CA HIS A 111 7.25 -1.75 18.81
C HIS A 111 6.74 -3.07 19.40
N ARG A 112 7.59 -3.82 20.10
CA ARG A 112 7.20 -5.05 20.83
C ARG A 112 6.56 -6.11 19.92
N GLY A 113 7.10 -6.26 18.69
CA GLY A 113 6.60 -7.19 17.68
C GLY A 113 5.43 -6.68 16.87
N LEU A 114 4.95 -5.45 17.11
CA LEU A 114 3.86 -4.83 16.35
C LEU A 114 4.38 -4.15 15.08
N THR A 115 3.74 -4.42 13.98
CA THR A 115 3.69 -3.59 12.75
C THR A 115 2.39 -3.88 12.02
N PRO A 116 2.01 -3.12 11.00
CA PRO A 116 0.97 -3.56 10.09
C PRO A 116 1.33 -4.91 9.46
N ILE A 117 0.32 -5.71 9.15
CA ILE A 117 0.50 -6.79 8.18
C ILE A 117 0.73 -6.14 6.82
N VAL A 118 1.84 -6.50 6.15
CA VAL A 118 2.15 -5.96 4.82
C VAL A 118 1.78 -6.96 3.74
N VAL A 119 1.00 -6.51 2.78
CA VAL A 119 0.68 -7.27 1.56
C VAL A 119 1.26 -6.54 0.37
N VAL A 120 2.07 -7.21 -0.43
CA VAL A 120 2.63 -6.68 -1.68
C VAL A 120 1.96 -7.40 -2.84
N PRO A 121 0.83 -6.88 -3.35
CA PRO A 121 0.15 -7.48 -4.48
C PRO A 121 0.87 -7.20 -5.79
N ASP A 122 0.58 -7.98 -6.81
CA ASP A 122 1.06 -7.72 -8.16
C ASP A 122 0.10 -6.78 -8.91
N GLN A 123 0.37 -5.49 -8.90
CA GLN A 123 -0.40 -4.51 -9.65
C GLN A 123 -0.03 -4.43 -11.14
N LEU A 124 1.03 -5.11 -11.53
CA LEU A 124 1.57 -5.05 -12.89
C LEU A 124 1.06 -6.17 -13.79
N GLY A 125 0.79 -7.36 -13.23
CA GLY A 125 0.46 -8.55 -13.98
C GLY A 125 1.70 -9.20 -14.63
N PRO A 126 1.60 -9.76 -15.84
CA PRO A 126 2.74 -10.38 -16.53
C PRO A 126 3.95 -9.45 -16.62
N GLU A 127 5.15 -10.01 -16.81
CA GLU A 127 6.43 -9.28 -16.78
C GLU A 127 6.50 -7.99 -17.61
N SER A 128 5.83 -7.96 -18.76
CA SER A 128 5.74 -6.77 -19.62
C SER A 128 4.53 -5.88 -19.32
N GLY A 129 3.73 -6.24 -18.31
CA GLY A 129 2.49 -5.56 -17.96
C GLY A 129 2.74 -4.22 -17.28
N ASN A 130 1.88 -3.27 -17.53
CA ASN A 130 1.70 -2.06 -16.74
C ASN A 130 0.30 -1.50 -17.01
N PRO A 131 -0.73 -2.03 -16.35
CA PRO A 131 -2.09 -1.50 -16.46
C PRO A 131 -2.28 -0.17 -15.73
N MET A 132 -1.23 0.37 -15.11
CA MET A 132 -1.20 1.71 -14.50
C MET A 132 -2.25 1.92 -13.39
N CYS A 133 -2.65 0.82 -12.73
CA CYS A 133 -3.68 0.81 -11.68
C CYS A 133 -5.00 1.46 -12.13
N VAL A 134 -5.38 1.17 -13.37
CA VAL A 134 -6.70 1.46 -13.94
C VAL A 134 -7.31 0.18 -14.47
N ASP A 135 -8.61 0.19 -14.71
CA ASP A 135 -9.28 -0.86 -15.46
C ASP A 135 -9.31 -0.48 -16.93
N GLY A 136 -8.79 -1.36 -17.77
CA GLY A 136 -8.64 -1.04 -19.18
C GLY A 136 -8.11 -2.20 -20.01
N PRO A 137 -7.69 -1.94 -21.25
CA PRO A 137 -7.26 -2.98 -22.19
C PRO A 137 -6.03 -3.77 -21.73
N LEU A 138 -5.25 -3.24 -20.78
CA LEU A 138 -4.06 -3.91 -20.22
C LEU A 138 -4.36 -4.75 -18.98
N GLY A 139 -5.61 -4.79 -18.52
CA GLY A 139 -6.07 -5.54 -17.36
C GLY A 139 -6.76 -4.65 -16.31
N ASN A 140 -7.56 -5.28 -15.45
CA ASN A 140 -8.36 -4.58 -14.46
C ASN A 140 -7.62 -4.52 -13.11
N SER A 141 -6.43 -3.94 -13.11
CA SER A 141 -5.60 -3.89 -11.90
C SER A 141 -6.15 -2.99 -10.81
N ARG A 142 -6.94 -1.97 -11.18
CA ARG A 142 -7.65 -1.13 -10.21
C ARG A 142 -8.67 -1.96 -9.42
N SER A 143 -9.58 -2.65 -10.12
CA SER A 143 -10.56 -3.53 -9.49
C SER A 143 -9.91 -4.63 -8.66
N TYR A 144 -8.77 -5.17 -9.10
CA TYR A 144 -8.00 -6.13 -8.33
C TYR A 144 -7.54 -5.55 -6.97
N LEU A 145 -6.95 -4.36 -6.99
CA LEU A 145 -6.44 -3.70 -5.79
C LEU A 145 -7.55 -3.15 -4.87
N GLU A 146 -8.67 -2.71 -5.42
CA GLU A 146 -9.79 -2.16 -4.65
C GLU A 146 -10.75 -3.23 -4.11
N HIS A 147 -10.83 -4.41 -4.74
CA HIS A 147 -11.81 -5.45 -4.40
C HIS A 147 -11.19 -6.79 -4.04
N ASP A 148 -10.40 -7.41 -4.94
CA ASP A 148 -9.91 -8.78 -4.71
C ASP A 148 -8.87 -8.82 -3.59
N VAL A 149 -7.92 -7.90 -3.58
CA VAL A 149 -6.87 -7.84 -2.54
C VAL A 149 -7.47 -7.59 -1.15
N PRO A 150 -8.34 -6.59 -0.91
CA PRO A 150 -8.96 -6.40 0.40
C PRO A 150 -9.87 -7.56 0.82
N ALA A 151 -10.62 -8.14 -0.11
CA ALA A 151 -11.49 -9.29 0.19
C ALA A 151 -10.66 -10.51 0.63
N TRP A 152 -9.53 -10.76 -0.05
CA TRP A 152 -8.62 -11.82 0.34
C TRP A 152 -8.02 -11.58 1.72
N ILE A 153 -7.53 -10.36 1.99
CA ILE A 153 -6.96 -9.98 3.28
C ILE A 153 -7.96 -10.21 4.41
N THR A 154 -9.16 -9.68 4.30
CA THR A 154 -10.18 -9.79 5.34
C THR A 154 -10.71 -11.20 5.57
N SER A 155 -10.64 -12.07 4.55
CA SER A 155 -11.06 -13.46 4.67
C SER A 155 -9.99 -14.41 5.20
N HIS A 156 -8.71 -14.04 5.13
CA HIS A 156 -7.58 -14.92 5.49
C HIS A 156 -6.79 -14.44 6.71
N LEU A 157 -6.88 -13.16 7.07
CA LEU A 157 -6.04 -12.55 8.10
C LEU A 157 -6.89 -11.89 9.17
N ARG A 158 -6.38 -11.87 10.42
CA ARG A 158 -7.01 -11.16 11.52
C ARG A 158 -6.56 -9.70 11.51
N VAL A 159 -7.37 -8.86 10.87
CA VAL A 159 -7.07 -7.44 10.63
C VAL A 159 -8.16 -6.52 11.14
N GLN A 160 -7.80 -5.28 11.42
CA GLN A 160 -8.75 -4.20 11.64
C GLN A 160 -9.43 -3.81 10.33
N THR A 161 -10.69 -3.38 10.38
CA THR A 161 -11.51 -3.15 9.17
C THR A 161 -11.78 -1.67 8.88
N GLY A 162 -11.52 -0.76 9.83
CA GLY A 162 -11.73 0.67 9.63
C GLY A 162 -10.68 1.29 8.69
N ALA A 163 -11.08 2.28 7.89
CA ALA A 163 -10.20 2.95 6.93
C ALA A 163 -8.91 3.51 7.57
N ALA A 164 -8.99 4.04 8.78
CA ALA A 164 -7.85 4.57 9.52
C ALA A 164 -6.77 3.50 9.82
N ALA A 165 -7.12 2.21 9.81
CA ALA A 165 -6.18 1.10 9.99
C ALA A 165 -5.66 0.53 8.66
N TRP A 166 -6.11 1.06 7.52
CA TRP A 166 -5.71 0.59 6.20
C TRP A 166 -4.87 1.62 5.46
N THR A 167 -3.77 1.14 4.93
CA THR A 167 -2.80 1.94 4.19
C THR A 167 -2.61 1.37 2.79
N ILE A 168 -2.52 2.26 1.82
CA ILE A 168 -2.02 1.93 0.49
C ILE A 168 -0.76 2.71 0.23
N GLY A 169 0.29 2.04 -0.24
CA GLY A 169 1.58 2.66 -0.47
C GLY A 169 2.34 2.04 -1.63
N GLY A 170 3.45 2.66 -1.98
CA GLY A 170 4.33 2.11 -3.00
C GLY A 170 5.44 3.05 -3.41
N PHE A 171 6.23 2.57 -4.36
CA PHE A 171 7.35 3.33 -4.93
C PHE A 171 7.19 3.49 -6.44
N SER A 172 7.53 4.68 -6.97
CA SER A 172 7.51 4.95 -8.41
C SER A 172 6.11 4.73 -9.00
N GLN A 173 5.95 3.81 -9.94
CA GLN A 173 4.65 3.42 -10.46
C GLN A 173 3.70 2.97 -9.32
N GLY A 174 4.20 2.22 -8.33
CA GLY A 174 3.41 1.84 -7.15
C GLY A 174 3.04 3.04 -6.26
N GLY A 175 3.87 4.08 -6.18
CA GLY A 175 3.56 5.35 -5.52
C GLY A 175 2.43 6.09 -6.23
N THR A 176 2.51 6.17 -7.58
CA THR A 176 1.43 6.74 -8.41
C THR A 176 0.11 5.98 -8.20
N CYS A 177 0.16 4.65 -8.17
CA CYS A 177 -1.00 3.81 -7.87
C CYS A 177 -1.57 4.09 -6.48
N ALA A 178 -0.70 4.26 -5.49
CA ALA A 178 -1.13 4.50 -4.11
C ALA A 178 -1.95 5.78 -3.99
N ILE A 179 -1.50 6.89 -4.59
CA ILE A 179 -2.27 8.14 -4.55
C ILE A 179 -3.53 8.08 -5.44
N GLN A 180 -3.50 7.37 -6.60
CA GLN A 180 -4.69 7.19 -7.42
C GLN A 180 -5.81 6.45 -6.67
N ILE A 181 -5.46 5.32 -6.04
CA ILE A 181 -6.43 4.45 -5.36
C ILE A 181 -6.80 5.02 -4.00
N GLY A 182 -5.83 5.42 -3.18
CA GLY A 182 -6.10 5.95 -1.84
C GLY A 182 -6.96 7.23 -1.87
N ALA A 183 -6.67 8.15 -2.79
CA ALA A 183 -7.52 9.31 -3.00
C ALA A 183 -8.86 8.97 -3.69
N GLY A 184 -8.92 7.86 -4.41
CA GLY A 184 -10.14 7.36 -5.06
C GLY A 184 -11.10 6.65 -4.12
N ASP A 185 -10.60 6.01 -3.07
CA ASP A 185 -11.38 5.29 -2.06
C ASP A 185 -10.88 5.58 -0.62
N PRO A 186 -11.09 6.83 -0.13
CA PRO A 186 -10.69 7.19 1.23
C PRO A 186 -11.52 6.46 2.31
N SER A 187 -12.62 5.83 1.94
CA SER A 187 -13.43 5.01 2.85
C SER A 187 -12.78 3.66 3.15
N ARG A 188 -11.83 3.24 2.33
CA ARG A 188 -11.04 2.03 2.55
C ARG A 188 -9.65 2.34 3.06
N PHE A 189 -8.98 3.32 2.48
CA PHE A 189 -7.59 3.65 2.77
C PHE A 189 -7.50 5.04 3.40
N GLY A 190 -7.41 5.07 4.73
CA GLY A 190 -7.20 6.31 5.48
C GLY A 190 -5.75 6.81 5.44
N ASN A 191 -4.81 5.96 5.00
CA ASN A 191 -3.40 6.31 4.96
C ASN A 191 -2.80 6.01 3.58
N ILE A 192 -1.98 6.94 3.07
CA ILE A 192 -1.36 6.86 1.74
C ILE A 192 0.15 7.08 1.89
N ILE A 193 0.96 6.24 1.23
CA ILE A 193 2.41 6.42 1.14
C ILE A 193 2.79 6.49 -0.34
N ASP A 194 3.09 7.67 -0.83
CA ASP A 194 3.52 7.92 -2.21
C ASP A 194 5.05 8.12 -2.24
N GLY A 195 5.77 7.06 -2.53
CA GLY A 195 7.22 7.04 -2.70
C GLY A 195 7.63 7.38 -4.13
N SER A 196 8.02 8.61 -4.41
CA SER A 196 8.50 9.05 -5.74
C SER A 196 7.53 8.73 -6.87
N GLY A 197 6.22 8.88 -6.65
CA GLY A 197 5.21 8.73 -7.67
C GLY A 197 5.28 9.80 -8.76
N GLU A 198 4.60 9.55 -9.86
CA GLU A 198 4.49 10.45 -11.00
C GLU A 198 3.24 11.33 -10.90
N LEU A 199 3.09 12.29 -11.82
CA LEU A 199 1.88 13.12 -11.91
C LEU A 199 0.63 12.30 -12.27
N GLY A 200 0.79 11.13 -12.88
CA GLY A 200 -0.31 10.25 -13.24
C GLY A 200 0.14 8.99 -13.97
N PRO A 201 -0.82 8.17 -14.42
CA PRO A 201 -0.54 6.94 -15.15
C PRO A 201 0.33 7.20 -16.38
N THR A 202 1.40 6.41 -16.52
CA THR A 202 2.39 6.60 -17.59
C THR A 202 2.77 5.25 -18.22
N LEU A 203 2.73 5.20 -19.57
CA LEU A 203 3.22 4.10 -20.39
C LEU A 203 3.85 4.69 -21.67
N GLY A 204 5.13 5.01 -21.61
CA GLY A 204 5.82 5.75 -22.66
C GLY A 204 5.48 7.25 -22.64
N ASP A 205 5.19 7.84 -23.79
CA ASP A 205 4.69 9.21 -23.84
C ASP A 205 3.16 9.28 -23.60
N GLN A 206 2.62 10.49 -23.51
CA GLN A 206 1.19 10.68 -23.25
C GLN A 206 0.31 10.09 -24.36
N ALA A 207 0.67 10.24 -25.62
CA ALA A 207 -0.12 9.72 -26.75
C ALA A 207 -0.14 8.18 -26.72
N GLN A 208 1.00 7.56 -26.46
CA GLN A 208 1.12 6.12 -26.30
C GLN A 208 0.35 5.62 -25.05
N THR A 209 0.44 6.33 -23.93
CA THR A 209 -0.32 6.00 -22.71
C THR A 209 -1.82 5.99 -22.98
N ILE A 210 -2.34 7.03 -23.65
CA ILE A 210 -3.77 7.13 -24.00
C ILE A 210 -4.17 6.02 -24.97
N ALA A 211 -3.37 5.80 -26.01
CA ALA A 211 -3.67 4.79 -27.03
C ALA A 211 -3.73 3.37 -26.46
N LEU A 212 -2.71 2.97 -25.70
CA LEU A 212 -2.56 1.59 -25.21
C LEU A 212 -3.31 1.35 -23.89
N GLY A 213 -3.26 2.30 -22.97
CA GLY A 213 -3.84 2.14 -21.63
C GLY A 213 -5.32 2.50 -21.53
N PHE A 214 -5.79 3.37 -22.41
CA PHE A 214 -7.15 3.92 -22.36
C PHE A 214 -7.93 3.76 -23.67
N SER A 215 -7.47 2.91 -24.58
CA SER A 215 -8.12 2.71 -25.91
C SER A 215 -8.37 4.02 -26.68
N GLY A 216 -7.46 4.98 -26.58
CA GLY A 216 -7.59 6.30 -27.20
C GLY A 216 -8.51 7.27 -26.45
N ASN A 217 -9.09 6.90 -25.31
CA ASN A 217 -10.00 7.76 -24.53
C ASN A 217 -9.24 8.75 -23.66
N SER A 218 -9.00 9.96 -24.19
CA SER A 218 -8.33 11.04 -23.48
C SER A 218 -9.08 11.50 -22.21
N ALA A 219 -10.42 11.43 -22.21
CA ALA A 219 -11.21 11.84 -21.04
C ALA A 219 -11.02 10.84 -19.86
N ALA A 220 -10.97 9.54 -20.16
CA ALA A 220 -10.67 8.52 -19.15
C ALA A 220 -9.24 8.68 -18.60
N TYR A 221 -8.26 8.96 -19.47
CA TYR A 221 -6.89 9.26 -19.05
C TYR A 221 -6.83 10.48 -18.13
N GLN A 222 -7.48 11.58 -18.48
CA GLN A 222 -7.54 12.77 -17.63
C GLN A 222 -8.22 12.48 -16.28
N ALA A 223 -9.29 11.70 -16.28
CA ALA A 223 -10.00 11.32 -15.07
C ALA A 223 -9.17 10.42 -14.13
N ALA A 224 -8.20 9.67 -14.65
CA ALA A 224 -7.32 8.81 -13.87
C ALA A 224 -6.15 9.55 -13.20
N GLN A 225 -5.90 10.82 -13.57
CA GLN A 225 -4.82 11.62 -12.97
C GLN A 225 -5.08 11.84 -11.47
N PRO A 226 -4.09 11.70 -10.56
CA PRO A 226 -4.26 11.92 -9.12
C PRO A 226 -4.90 13.28 -8.79
N LEU A 227 -4.50 14.35 -9.48
CA LEU A 227 -5.06 15.67 -9.26
C LEU A 227 -6.56 15.73 -9.60
N ALA A 228 -6.97 15.03 -10.66
CA ALA A 228 -8.38 14.95 -11.05
C ALA A 228 -9.18 14.04 -10.11
N VAL A 229 -8.58 12.95 -9.62
CA VAL A 229 -9.18 12.08 -8.60
C VAL A 229 -9.46 12.90 -7.34
N MET A 230 -8.47 13.59 -6.80
CA MET A 230 -8.62 14.44 -5.62
C MET A 230 -9.64 15.58 -5.82
N ALA A 231 -9.74 16.11 -7.04
CA ALA A 231 -10.72 17.16 -7.35
C ALA A 231 -12.18 16.69 -7.26
N ARG A 232 -12.43 15.38 -7.48
CA ARG A 232 -13.80 14.82 -7.43
C ARG A 232 -14.28 14.56 -6.01
N HIS A 233 -13.39 14.24 -5.08
CA HIS A 233 -13.75 13.84 -3.71
C HIS A 233 -13.84 15.00 -2.72
N HIS A 234 -13.24 16.13 -2.97
CA HIS A 234 -13.32 17.41 -2.23
C HIS A 234 -13.06 17.40 -0.71
N HIS A 235 -13.06 16.27 -0.01
CA HIS A 235 -12.93 16.22 1.44
C HIS A 235 -12.18 14.97 1.93
N TYR A 236 -11.03 15.21 2.57
CA TYR A 236 -10.12 14.18 3.05
C TYR A 236 -9.66 14.44 4.49
N ALA A 237 -10.56 14.93 5.36
CA ALA A 237 -10.22 15.35 6.72
C ALA A 237 -9.61 14.23 7.58
N ASP A 238 -9.96 12.98 7.28
CA ASP A 238 -9.47 11.79 8.01
C ASP A 238 -8.44 10.97 7.21
N THR A 239 -7.84 11.59 6.18
CA THR A 239 -6.85 10.95 5.32
C THR A 239 -5.46 11.51 5.59
N TRP A 240 -4.50 10.63 5.85
CA TRP A 240 -3.10 10.94 6.07
C TRP A 240 -2.26 10.52 4.88
N ALA A 241 -1.34 11.37 4.44
CA ALA A 241 -0.54 11.10 3.26
C ALA A 241 0.93 11.47 3.48
N PHE A 242 1.82 10.51 3.18
CA PHE A 242 3.27 10.67 3.23
C PHE A 242 3.83 10.64 1.82
N PHE A 243 4.45 11.73 1.40
CA PHE A 243 5.04 11.86 0.08
C PHE A 243 6.56 11.94 0.16
N THR A 244 7.24 11.21 -0.71
CA THR A 244 8.70 11.29 -0.82
C THR A 244 9.15 11.51 -2.25
N SER A 245 10.35 12.06 -2.40
CA SER A 245 11.09 12.10 -3.64
C SER A 245 12.59 12.02 -3.37
N ALA A 246 13.40 11.92 -4.41
CA ALA A 246 14.85 11.92 -4.29
C ALA A 246 15.45 13.27 -4.70
N ALA A 247 16.43 13.78 -3.94
CA ALA A 247 17.00 15.11 -4.16
C ALA A 247 17.66 15.27 -5.54
N LEU A 248 18.17 14.19 -6.12
CA LEU A 248 18.82 14.19 -7.43
C LEU A 248 17.96 13.63 -8.56
N ASP A 249 16.68 13.32 -8.27
CA ASP A 249 15.73 12.87 -9.29
C ASP A 249 15.13 14.06 -10.03
N ARG A 250 15.71 14.37 -11.19
CA ARG A 250 15.26 15.48 -12.04
C ARG A 250 14.05 15.14 -12.91
N LYS A 251 13.77 13.84 -13.09
CA LYS A 251 12.67 13.39 -13.98
C LYS A 251 11.36 13.26 -13.23
N TYR A 252 11.33 12.54 -12.13
CA TYR A 252 10.12 12.21 -11.38
C TYR A 252 9.97 13.07 -10.11
N GLY A 253 11.08 13.50 -9.50
CA GLY A 253 11.10 14.31 -8.30
C GLY A 253 10.20 15.55 -8.33
N PRO A 254 10.08 16.29 -9.45
CA PRO A 254 9.19 17.45 -9.56
C PRO A 254 7.70 17.15 -9.41
N ALA A 255 7.26 15.90 -9.55
CA ALA A 255 5.86 15.52 -9.36
C ALA A 255 5.41 15.61 -7.90
N MET A 256 6.26 15.22 -6.96
CA MET A 256 5.93 15.13 -5.53
C MET A 256 5.36 16.44 -4.96
N PRO A 257 6.00 17.61 -5.08
CA PRO A 257 5.47 18.84 -4.51
C PRO A 257 4.12 19.25 -5.14
N VAL A 258 3.88 18.92 -6.40
CA VAL A 258 2.62 19.24 -7.08
C VAL A 258 1.47 18.39 -6.54
N VAL A 259 1.69 17.08 -6.41
CA VAL A 259 0.67 16.14 -5.92
C VAL A 259 0.41 16.38 -4.42
N ALA A 260 1.48 16.55 -3.63
CA ALA A 260 1.38 16.83 -2.19
C ALA A 260 0.63 18.15 -1.90
N ALA A 261 0.91 19.23 -2.66
CA ALA A 261 0.19 20.48 -2.52
C ALA A 261 -1.30 20.33 -2.84
N ARG A 262 -1.65 19.54 -3.84
CA ARG A 262 -3.05 19.24 -4.15
C ARG A 262 -3.72 18.43 -3.04
N ALA A 263 -3.06 17.42 -2.51
CA ALA A 263 -3.55 16.62 -1.39
C ALA A 263 -3.85 17.52 -0.16
N ALA A 264 -2.91 18.38 0.21
CA ALA A 264 -3.11 19.34 1.31
C ALA A 264 -4.28 20.29 1.04
N ALA A 265 -4.41 20.82 -0.19
CA ALA A 265 -5.49 21.73 -0.57
C ALA A 265 -6.89 21.06 -0.54
N THR A 266 -6.97 19.73 -0.58
CA THR A 266 -8.22 18.97 -0.45
C THR A 266 -8.51 18.50 0.97
N GLY A 267 -7.65 18.82 1.94
CA GLY A 267 -7.86 18.56 3.36
C GLY A 267 -7.12 17.34 3.90
N MET A 268 -6.28 16.67 3.11
CA MET A 268 -5.41 15.61 3.64
C MET A 268 -4.37 16.16 4.62
N HIS A 269 -4.04 15.38 5.64
CA HIS A 269 -2.89 15.62 6.50
C HIS A 269 -1.62 15.17 5.78
N VAL A 270 -0.81 16.11 5.31
CA VAL A 270 0.33 15.81 4.42
C VAL A 270 1.66 15.96 5.14
N THR A 271 2.49 14.93 5.02
CA THR A 271 3.91 14.94 5.38
C THR A 271 4.73 14.74 4.11
N THR A 272 5.81 15.51 3.94
CA THR A 272 6.72 15.37 2.79
C THR A 272 8.16 15.16 3.26
N TRP A 273 8.92 14.37 2.51
CA TRP A 273 10.34 14.17 2.75
C TRP A 273 11.11 14.00 1.43
N VAL A 274 12.26 14.63 1.33
CA VAL A 274 13.16 14.49 0.18
C VAL A 274 14.38 13.71 0.62
N VAL A 275 14.61 12.53 0.02
CA VAL A 275 15.76 11.66 0.34
C VAL A 275 17.05 12.34 -0.11
N PRO A 276 17.96 12.73 0.82
CA PRO A 276 19.15 13.48 0.48
C PRO A 276 20.12 12.67 -0.38
N GLY A 277 20.71 13.30 -1.39
CA GLY A 277 21.77 12.71 -2.23
C GLY A 277 21.37 11.49 -3.06
N ALA A 278 20.09 11.12 -3.06
CA ALA A 278 19.58 9.95 -3.75
C ALA A 278 19.01 10.28 -5.14
N ARG A 279 18.87 9.24 -5.97
CA ARG A 279 18.27 9.26 -7.30
C ARG A 279 17.03 8.39 -7.32
N HIS A 280 16.36 8.25 -8.49
CA HIS A 280 15.22 7.33 -8.67
C HIS A 280 15.72 5.89 -8.80
N ASP A 281 16.07 5.28 -7.67
CA ASP A 281 16.66 3.94 -7.57
C ASP A 281 16.25 3.22 -6.27
N TRP A 282 16.80 2.04 -6.05
CA TRP A 282 16.51 1.24 -4.85
C TRP A 282 16.96 1.90 -3.55
N THR A 283 17.91 2.82 -3.57
CA THR A 283 18.29 3.58 -2.37
C THR A 283 17.12 4.45 -1.91
N THR A 284 16.49 5.15 -2.86
CA THR A 284 15.29 5.94 -2.59
C THR A 284 14.10 5.06 -2.26
N ALA A 285 13.89 3.95 -2.98
CA ALA A 285 12.77 3.04 -2.71
C ALA A 285 12.80 2.50 -1.28
N ARG A 286 13.96 1.99 -0.83
CA ARG A 286 14.14 1.52 0.56
C ARG A 286 13.89 2.62 1.58
N ALA A 287 14.50 3.79 1.37
CA ALA A 287 14.36 4.92 2.28
C ALA A 287 12.90 5.40 2.36
N ALA A 288 12.22 5.54 1.23
CA ALA A 288 10.84 6.01 1.14
C ALA A 288 9.86 5.05 1.83
N ILE A 289 9.99 3.74 1.55
CA ILE A 289 9.12 2.71 2.14
C ILE A 289 9.39 2.60 3.64
N ALA A 290 10.65 2.54 4.07
CA ALA A 290 10.99 2.45 5.48
C ALA A 290 10.52 3.68 6.28
N ALA A 291 10.74 4.88 5.76
CA ALA A 291 10.29 6.11 6.41
C ALA A 291 8.75 6.21 6.43
N GLY A 292 8.09 5.84 5.34
CA GLY A 292 6.63 5.85 5.25
C GLY A 292 5.97 4.87 6.21
N LEU A 293 6.51 3.65 6.32
CA LEU A 293 6.00 2.64 7.25
C LEU A 293 6.29 3.02 8.71
N ALA A 294 7.46 3.57 9.03
CA ALA A 294 7.74 4.09 10.37
C ALA A 294 6.85 5.30 10.73
N TRP A 295 6.63 6.21 9.77
CA TRP A 295 5.68 7.32 9.94
C TRP A 295 4.26 6.83 10.21
N LEU A 296 3.88 5.70 9.64
CA LEU A 296 2.53 5.12 9.75
C LEU A 296 2.21 4.64 11.18
N GLU A 297 3.20 4.12 11.93
CA GLU A 297 2.99 3.41 13.21
C GLU A 297 2.09 4.18 14.21
N PRO A 298 2.32 5.47 14.51
CA PRO A 298 1.43 6.20 15.41
C PRO A 298 0.03 6.46 14.81
N HIS A 299 -0.10 6.57 13.50
CA HIS A 299 -1.38 6.83 12.84
C HIS A 299 -2.32 5.63 12.89
N VAL A 300 -1.77 4.43 12.97
CA VAL A 300 -2.54 3.18 13.03
C VAL A 300 -2.56 2.54 14.43
N GLY A 301 -2.17 3.28 15.47
CA GLY A 301 -2.24 2.85 16.87
C GLY A 301 -1.20 1.80 17.28
N LEU A 302 -0.05 1.72 16.59
CA LEU A 302 1.03 0.78 16.89
C LEU A 302 2.21 1.42 17.62
N ALA A 303 2.28 2.75 17.62
CA ALA A 303 3.22 3.55 18.41
C ALA A 303 2.47 4.66 19.15
N PRO A 304 3.02 5.22 20.24
CA PRO A 304 2.46 6.40 20.87
C PRO A 304 2.33 7.56 19.88
N ALA A 305 1.25 8.33 19.99
CA ALA A 305 1.15 9.59 19.27
C ALA A 305 2.28 10.53 19.71
N GLY A 306 3.04 11.05 18.75
CA GLY A 306 4.17 11.94 18.98
C GLY A 306 3.76 13.37 19.40
#